data_602a79f1f9f24506e3e3302628db1036
#
_entry.id   602a79f1f9f24506e3e3302628db1036
#
_cell.length_a   1.000
_cell.length_b   1.000
_cell.length_c   1.000
_cell.angle_alpha   90.00
_cell.angle_beta   90.00
_cell.angle_gamma   90.00
#
_symmetry.space_group_name_H-M   'P 1'
#
loop_
_entity.id
_entity.type
_entity.pdbx_description
1 polymer ?
#
loop_
_entity_poly.entity_id
_entity_poly.type
_entity_poly.pdbx_seq_one_letter_code
_entity_poly.pdbx_strand_id
1 'polypeptide(L)'
;NDFAAVAVSKGPGSYTGLRVGISSAKGLCYALDIPLISINTLEIIGAGLRSYVKGNIISLIHAREDEFYYLVYDNKMKIIKETSIEYLNSNSFLKFYGEQELNIIGLGINICKKILKNKKINYPDSESLPSSKNMVSLSEKKFKNEDFENLIYFEPNYVKNFYLSKKK
;
A
#
# COMPACT_ATOMS: atom_id res chain seq x y z
N ASN A 1 -11.78 27.41 -9.61
CA ASN A 1 -11.68 26.01 -9.18
C ASN A 1 -11.31 25.96 -7.70
N ASP A 2 -12.11 25.22 -6.91
CA ASP A 2 -11.87 25.07 -5.47
C ASP A 2 -10.94 23.88 -5.16
N PHE A 3 -10.52 23.13 -6.21
CA PHE A 3 -9.65 21.96 -6.09
C PHE A 3 -8.24 22.28 -6.65
N ALA A 4 -7.22 21.97 -5.83
CA ALA A 4 -5.83 22.18 -6.20
C ALA A 4 -5.19 20.95 -6.90
N ALA A 5 -5.69 19.75 -6.64
CA ALA A 5 -5.22 18.47 -7.21
C ALA A 5 -6.23 17.36 -6.97
N VAL A 6 -6.07 16.23 -7.67
CA VAL A 6 -6.73 14.96 -7.35
C VAL A 6 -5.69 13.96 -6.89
N ALA A 7 -5.92 13.30 -5.75
CA ALA A 7 -5.07 12.21 -5.28
C ALA A 7 -5.77 10.86 -5.48
N VAL A 8 -5.04 9.86 -6.00
CA VAL A 8 -5.55 8.52 -6.28
C VAL A 8 -4.58 7.43 -5.78
N SER A 9 -5.13 6.29 -5.34
CA SER A 9 -4.31 5.11 -5.06
C SER A 9 -3.81 4.50 -6.37
N LYS A 10 -2.47 4.29 -6.47
CA LYS A 10 -1.85 3.66 -7.65
C LYS A 10 -1.71 2.14 -7.56
N GLY A 11 -2.13 1.54 -6.44
CA GLY A 11 -1.92 0.12 -6.18
C GLY A 11 -0.78 -0.15 -5.18
N PRO A 12 -0.57 -1.41 -4.80
CA PRO A 12 -1.28 -2.61 -5.27
C PRO A 12 -2.74 -2.71 -4.79
N GLY A 13 -3.55 -3.48 -5.52
CA GLY A 13 -4.96 -3.68 -5.17
C GLY A 13 -5.78 -4.32 -6.28
N SER A 14 -7.11 -4.22 -6.19
CA SER A 14 -8.03 -4.74 -7.19
C SER A 14 -7.72 -4.19 -8.58
N TYR A 15 -7.46 -5.08 -9.54
CA TYR A 15 -7.14 -4.72 -10.93
C TYR A 15 -8.19 -3.80 -11.56
N THR A 16 -9.45 -4.19 -11.49
CA THR A 16 -10.57 -3.40 -12.03
C THR A 16 -10.74 -2.09 -11.25
N GLY A 17 -10.66 -2.15 -9.90
CA GLY A 17 -10.81 -0.97 -9.06
C GLY A 17 -9.76 0.09 -9.33
N LEU A 18 -8.50 -0.31 -9.49
CA LEU A 18 -7.41 0.61 -9.82
C LEU A 18 -7.59 1.27 -11.18
N ARG A 19 -7.99 0.51 -12.21
CA ARG A 19 -8.25 1.05 -13.55
C ARG A 19 -9.38 2.06 -13.55
N VAL A 20 -10.51 1.71 -12.95
CA VAL A 20 -11.66 2.62 -12.83
C VAL A 20 -11.29 3.88 -12.07
N GLY A 21 -10.67 3.74 -10.89
CA GLY A 21 -10.28 4.87 -10.05
C GLY A 21 -9.30 5.81 -10.74
N ILE A 22 -8.25 5.26 -11.37
CA ILE A 22 -7.24 6.07 -12.07
C ILE A 22 -7.84 6.73 -13.31
N SER A 23 -8.65 6.04 -14.10
CA SER A 23 -9.30 6.63 -15.28
C SER A 23 -10.22 7.79 -14.88
N SER A 24 -11.01 7.62 -13.82
CA SER A 24 -11.86 8.69 -13.28
C SER A 24 -11.04 9.88 -12.80
N ALA A 25 -9.96 9.63 -12.04
CA ALA A 25 -9.07 10.69 -11.55
C ALA A 25 -8.39 11.44 -12.70
N LYS A 26 -7.90 10.74 -13.74
CA LYS A 26 -7.33 11.35 -14.95
C LYS A 26 -8.35 12.22 -15.68
N GLY A 27 -9.59 11.73 -15.82
CA GLY A 27 -10.69 12.49 -16.45
C GLY A 27 -10.99 13.79 -15.71
N LEU A 28 -11.05 13.74 -14.37
CA LEU A 28 -11.24 14.93 -13.53
C LEU A 28 -10.08 15.92 -13.66
N CYS A 29 -8.84 15.44 -13.58
CA CYS A 29 -7.65 16.29 -13.72
C CYS A 29 -7.61 16.98 -15.11
N TYR A 30 -7.92 16.23 -16.16
CA TYR A 30 -7.97 16.76 -17.51
C TYR A 30 -9.06 17.82 -17.68
N ALA A 31 -10.25 17.57 -17.18
CA ALA A 31 -11.38 18.49 -17.29
C ALA A 31 -11.21 19.79 -16.48
N LEU A 32 -10.50 19.72 -15.35
CA LEU A 32 -10.32 20.84 -14.43
C LEU A 32 -8.97 21.54 -14.59
N ASP A 33 -8.08 21.02 -15.43
CA ASP A 33 -6.70 21.49 -15.62
C ASP A 33 -5.93 21.56 -14.28
N ILE A 34 -5.98 20.46 -13.51
CA ILE A 34 -5.31 20.32 -12.21
C ILE A 34 -4.45 19.05 -12.16
N PRO A 35 -3.37 19.04 -11.36
CA PRO A 35 -2.45 17.91 -11.29
C PRO A 35 -3.05 16.66 -10.66
N LEU A 36 -2.54 15.49 -11.09
CA LEU A 36 -2.81 14.18 -10.52
C LEU A 36 -1.67 13.75 -9.59
N ILE A 37 -2.02 13.29 -8.40
CA ILE A 37 -1.09 12.75 -7.41
C ILE A 37 -1.41 11.27 -7.21
N SER A 38 -0.41 10.41 -7.34
CA SER A 38 -0.55 9.00 -7.05
C SER A 38 0.06 8.61 -5.70
N ILE A 39 -0.60 7.72 -4.97
CA ILE A 39 -0.12 7.24 -3.67
C ILE A 39 -0.19 5.71 -3.65
N ASN A 40 0.87 5.07 -3.14
CA ASN A 40 0.92 3.63 -2.99
C ASN A 40 -0.12 3.17 -1.95
N THR A 41 -0.89 2.12 -2.26
CA THR A 41 -1.94 1.61 -1.36
C THR A 41 -1.38 1.14 -0.01
N LEU A 42 -0.18 0.55 0.00
CA LEU A 42 0.46 0.11 1.23
C LEU A 42 0.94 1.30 2.09
N GLU A 43 1.30 2.42 1.46
CA GLU A 43 1.58 3.67 2.17
C GLU A 43 0.32 4.27 2.79
N ILE A 44 -0.82 4.21 2.08
CA ILE A 44 -2.12 4.65 2.61
C ILE A 44 -2.50 3.84 3.85
N ILE A 45 -2.28 2.52 3.82
CA ILE A 45 -2.51 1.64 4.97
C ILE A 45 -1.56 2.01 6.11
N GLY A 46 -0.27 2.18 5.82
CA GLY A 46 0.74 2.58 6.81
C GLY A 46 0.40 3.90 7.51
N ALA A 47 -0.04 4.90 6.74
CA ALA A 47 -0.48 6.19 7.27
C ALA A 47 -1.72 6.11 8.15
N GLY A 48 -2.46 5.01 8.08
CA GLY A 48 -3.63 4.73 8.92
C GLY A 48 -3.27 4.23 10.32
N LEU A 49 -2.02 3.86 10.58
CA LEU A 49 -1.58 3.39 11.90
C LEU A 49 -1.65 4.53 12.91
N ARG A 50 -2.51 4.37 13.91
CA ARG A 50 -2.78 5.41 14.93
C ARG A 50 -2.02 5.19 16.23
N SER A 51 -1.54 3.96 16.46
CA SER A 51 -0.85 3.59 17.69
C SER A 51 0.65 3.73 17.50
N TYR A 52 1.34 4.29 18.49
CA TYR A 52 2.79 4.19 18.54
C TYR A 52 3.19 2.73 18.76
N VAL A 53 4.01 2.20 17.86
CA VAL A 53 4.51 0.83 17.93
C VAL A 53 6.02 0.81 17.97
N LYS A 54 6.58 -0.16 18.69
CA LYS A 54 8.02 -0.41 18.70
C LYS A 54 8.36 -1.45 17.64
N GLY A 55 9.52 -1.28 17.01
CA GLY A 55 9.99 -2.21 15.97
C GLY A 55 9.50 -1.89 14.57
N ASN A 56 9.77 -2.81 13.64
CA ASN A 56 9.42 -2.63 12.24
C ASN A 56 7.93 -2.87 12.00
N ILE A 57 7.41 -2.22 10.95
CA ILE A 57 6.00 -2.27 10.59
C ILE A 57 5.89 -2.82 9.17
N ILE A 58 5.10 -3.86 8.99
CA ILE A 58 4.73 -4.38 7.68
C ILE A 58 3.30 -3.96 7.37
N SER A 59 3.16 -3.16 6.31
CA SER A 59 1.88 -2.90 5.67
C SER A 59 1.67 -3.94 4.58
N LEU A 60 0.54 -4.65 4.58
CA LEU A 60 0.29 -5.73 3.63
C LEU A 60 -1.13 -5.77 3.07
N ILE A 61 -1.26 -6.38 1.90
CA ILE A 61 -2.53 -6.68 1.23
C ILE A 61 -2.48 -8.13 0.75
N HIS A 62 -3.47 -8.93 1.16
CA HIS A 62 -3.68 -10.26 0.62
C HIS A 62 -4.11 -10.19 -0.84
N ALA A 63 -3.42 -10.87 -1.73
CA ALA A 63 -3.74 -10.94 -3.16
C ALA A 63 -4.59 -12.18 -3.47
N ARG A 64 -4.03 -13.37 -3.27
CA ARG A 64 -4.70 -14.65 -3.47
C ARG A 64 -3.93 -15.77 -2.76
N GLU A 65 -4.60 -16.83 -2.33
CA GLU A 65 -3.95 -17.99 -1.68
C GLU A 65 -2.98 -17.56 -0.57
N ASP A 66 -1.69 -17.80 -0.74
CA ASP A 66 -0.60 -17.41 0.16
C ASP A 66 0.17 -16.16 -0.31
N GLU A 67 -0.24 -15.54 -1.44
CA GLU A 67 0.42 -14.36 -2.03
C GLU A 67 -0.03 -13.07 -1.37
N PHE A 68 0.94 -12.29 -0.89
CA PHE A 68 0.75 -10.98 -0.28
C PHE A 68 1.64 -9.92 -0.93
N TYR A 69 1.09 -8.74 -1.17
CA TYR A 69 1.87 -7.53 -1.39
C TYR A 69 2.22 -6.92 -0.04
N TYR A 70 3.46 -6.48 0.13
CA TYR A 70 3.89 -5.88 1.37
C TYR A 70 4.90 -4.75 1.16
N LEU A 71 4.99 -3.88 2.15
CA LEU A 71 5.95 -2.79 2.27
C LEU A 71 6.38 -2.72 3.74
N VAL A 72 7.65 -2.41 4.01
CA VAL A 72 8.16 -2.40 5.38
C VAL A 72 8.68 -1.01 5.75
N TYR A 73 8.28 -0.55 6.92
CA TYR A 73 8.79 0.64 7.56
C TYR A 73 9.63 0.29 8.80
N ASP A 74 10.54 1.18 9.15
CA ASP A 74 11.11 1.24 10.50
C ASP A 74 10.12 1.90 11.49
N ASN A 75 10.51 1.96 12.76
CA ASN A 75 9.70 2.58 13.82
C ASN A 75 9.53 4.11 13.69
N LYS A 76 10.21 4.75 12.74
CA LYS A 76 10.09 6.18 12.39
C LYS A 76 9.26 6.39 11.11
N MET A 77 8.58 5.36 10.62
CA MET A 77 7.81 5.37 9.37
C MET A 77 8.65 5.65 8.12
N LYS A 78 9.97 5.38 8.16
CA LYS A 78 10.82 5.39 6.96
C LYS A 78 10.71 4.05 6.26
N ILE A 79 10.51 4.06 4.96
CA ILE A 79 10.47 2.84 4.15
C ILE A 79 11.86 2.21 4.13
N ILE A 80 11.98 0.97 4.59
CA ILE A 80 13.20 0.16 4.58
C ILE A 80 13.12 -0.99 3.59
N LYS A 81 11.92 -1.30 3.10
CA LYS A 81 11.70 -2.23 1.98
C LYS A 81 10.52 -1.74 1.16
N GLU A 82 10.78 -1.46 -0.11
CA GLU A 82 9.75 -1.09 -1.09
C GLU A 82 8.78 -2.23 -1.38
N THR A 83 7.63 -1.86 -1.97
CA THR A 83 6.56 -2.79 -2.33
C THR A 83 7.11 -4.04 -3.02
N SER A 84 6.81 -5.18 -2.45
CA SER A 84 7.29 -6.49 -2.89
C SER A 84 6.21 -7.54 -2.70
N ILE A 85 6.44 -8.73 -3.26
CA ILE A 85 5.57 -9.89 -3.11
C ILE A 85 6.19 -10.86 -2.10
N GLU A 86 5.37 -11.44 -1.26
CA GLU A 86 5.71 -12.54 -0.36
C GLU A 86 4.70 -13.68 -0.54
N TYR A 87 5.20 -14.91 -0.64
CA TYR A 87 4.41 -16.12 -0.53
C TYR A 87 4.48 -16.60 0.92
N LEU A 88 3.42 -16.33 1.65
CA LEU A 88 3.41 -16.40 3.10
C LEU A 88 3.59 -17.85 3.61
N ASN A 89 4.60 -18.03 4.44
CA ASN A 89 4.87 -19.28 5.16
C ASN A 89 5.34 -18.99 6.60
N SER A 90 5.58 -20.01 7.40
CA SER A 90 5.97 -19.85 8.81
C SER A 90 7.28 -19.04 9.02
N ASN A 91 8.13 -18.96 8.01
CA ASN A 91 9.42 -18.29 8.05
C ASN A 91 9.39 -16.88 7.38
N SER A 92 8.25 -16.50 6.82
CA SER A 92 8.11 -15.20 6.17
C SER A 92 8.39 -14.06 7.14
N PHE A 93 8.99 -13.02 6.61
CA PHE A 93 9.35 -11.79 7.33
C PHE A 93 10.42 -11.93 8.43
N LEU A 94 11.04 -13.11 8.65
CA LEU A 94 12.06 -13.30 9.69
C LEU A 94 13.19 -12.28 9.62
N LYS A 95 13.62 -11.89 8.42
CA LYS A 95 14.66 -10.88 8.20
C LYS A 95 14.31 -9.46 8.69
N PHE A 96 13.03 -9.19 8.95
CA PHE A 96 12.55 -7.91 9.45
C PHE A 96 12.32 -7.90 10.96
N TYR A 97 12.51 -9.06 11.62
CA TYR A 97 12.57 -9.10 13.07
C TYR A 97 13.88 -8.45 13.52
N GLY A 98 13.79 -7.43 14.32
CA GLY A 98 14.91 -6.88 15.06
C GLY A 98 14.96 -7.45 16.48
N GLU A 99 15.59 -6.72 17.38
CA GLU A 99 15.50 -6.98 18.82
C GLU A 99 14.08 -6.77 19.37
N GLN A 100 13.29 -5.97 18.66
CA GLN A 100 11.90 -5.60 18.99
C GLN A 100 10.90 -6.44 18.20
N GLU A 101 9.62 -6.28 18.54
CA GLU A 101 8.50 -6.94 17.89
C GLU A 101 8.31 -6.49 16.44
N LEU A 102 7.70 -7.34 15.63
CA LEU A 102 7.28 -7.03 14.27
C LEU A 102 5.78 -6.71 14.29
N ASN A 103 5.41 -5.57 13.72
CA ASN A 103 4.02 -5.15 13.66
C ASN A 103 3.48 -5.37 12.25
N ILE A 104 2.32 -6.02 12.14
CA ILE A 104 1.68 -6.29 10.84
C ILE A 104 0.31 -5.62 10.81
N ILE A 105 0.08 -4.81 9.77
CA ILE A 105 -1.18 -4.09 9.52
C ILE A 105 -1.64 -4.29 8.08
N GLY A 106 -2.93 -4.13 7.82
CA GLY A 106 -3.50 -4.16 6.48
C GLY A 106 -4.56 -5.22 6.26
N LEU A 107 -4.70 -5.65 5.01
CA LEU A 107 -5.75 -6.57 4.58
C LEU A 107 -5.26 -8.02 4.57
N GLY A 108 -6.03 -8.93 5.16
CA GLY A 108 -5.70 -10.37 5.22
C GLY A 108 -4.97 -10.79 6.49
N ILE A 109 -4.99 -9.97 7.55
CA ILE A 109 -4.37 -10.25 8.85
C ILE A 109 -4.81 -11.60 9.43
N ASN A 110 -6.06 -11.99 9.24
CA ASN A 110 -6.58 -13.28 9.73
C ASN A 110 -5.86 -14.49 9.10
N ILE A 111 -5.41 -14.36 7.86
CA ILE A 111 -4.58 -15.38 7.19
C ILE A 111 -3.19 -15.37 7.79
N CYS A 112 -2.59 -14.17 7.97
CA CYS A 112 -1.28 -14.03 8.61
C CYS A 112 -1.25 -14.68 9.99
N LYS A 113 -2.25 -14.44 10.84
CA LYS A 113 -2.37 -15.05 12.19
C LYS A 113 -2.41 -16.58 12.17
N LYS A 114 -2.98 -17.18 11.12
CA LYS A 114 -3.03 -18.64 10.97
C LYS A 114 -1.68 -19.24 10.59
N ILE A 115 -0.90 -18.53 9.79
CA ILE A 115 0.36 -19.01 9.20
C ILE A 115 1.55 -18.59 10.07
N LEU A 116 1.61 -17.33 10.46
CA LEU A 116 2.70 -16.76 11.26
C LEU A 116 2.41 -16.95 12.75
N LYS A 117 2.91 -18.06 13.32
CA LYS A 117 2.67 -18.40 14.72
C LYS A 117 3.71 -17.85 15.70
N ASN A 118 4.52 -16.88 15.26
CA ASN A 118 5.58 -16.31 16.11
C ASN A 118 4.99 -15.32 17.14
N LYS A 119 5.33 -15.51 18.42
CA LYS A 119 4.86 -14.67 19.55
C LYS A 119 5.38 -13.23 19.52
N LYS A 120 6.41 -12.93 18.72
CA LYS A 120 6.95 -11.58 18.54
C LYS A 120 6.24 -10.75 17.46
N ILE A 121 5.11 -11.24 16.92
CA ILE A 121 4.30 -10.50 15.96
C ILE A 121 3.12 -9.86 16.67
N ASN A 122 3.00 -8.54 16.51
CA ASN A 122 1.85 -7.77 16.92
C ASN A 122 0.96 -7.42 15.73
N TYR A 123 -0.31 -7.29 15.99
CA TYR A 123 -1.32 -6.83 15.04
C TYR A 123 -2.07 -5.64 15.67
N PRO A 124 -1.44 -4.44 15.70
CA PRO A 124 -1.91 -3.31 16.49
C PRO A 124 -3.29 -2.79 16.07
N ASP A 125 -3.60 -2.89 14.78
CA ASP A 125 -4.89 -2.50 14.24
C ASP A 125 -5.49 -3.71 13.51
N SER A 126 -6.62 -4.19 13.95
CA SER A 126 -7.20 -5.47 13.51
C SER A 126 -7.53 -5.54 12.02
N GLU A 127 -7.79 -4.42 11.34
CA GLU A 127 -7.85 -4.29 9.87
C GLU A 127 -7.68 -2.82 9.50
N SER A 128 -6.50 -2.44 9.05
CA SER A 128 -6.29 -1.12 8.46
C SER A 128 -6.69 -1.12 7.00
N LEU A 129 -7.86 -0.56 6.70
CA LEU A 129 -8.32 -0.37 5.33
C LEU A 129 -7.65 0.86 4.70
N PRO A 130 -7.30 0.80 3.41
CA PRO A 130 -6.89 1.99 2.68
C PRO A 130 -8.07 2.99 2.65
N SER A 131 -7.83 4.20 3.12
CA SER A 131 -8.83 5.25 3.22
C SER A 131 -8.29 6.55 2.64
N SER A 132 -9.14 7.31 1.94
CA SER A 132 -8.80 8.64 1.44
C SER A 132 -8.37 9.59 2.55
N LYS A 133 -8.91 9.42 3.76
CA LYS A 133 -8.49 10.17 4.95
C LYS A 133 -7.00 10.00 5.27
N ASN A 134 -6.45 8.82 5.04
CA ASN A 134 -5.05 8.52 5.28
C ASN A 134 -4.14 9.03 4.15
N MET A 135 -4.71 9.48 3.03
CA MET A 135 -3.97 10.04 1.91
C MET A 135 -3.61 11.52 2.14
N VAL A 136 -4.29 12.23 3.03
CA VAL A 136 -4.18 13.69 3.17
C VAL A 136 -2.72 14.14 3.33
N SER A 137 -2.02 13.66 4.36
CA SER A 137 -0.63 14.06 4.63
C SER A 137 0.34 13.62 3.52
N LEU A 138 0.09 12.46 2.91
CA LEU A 138 0.90 11.93 1.81
C LEU A 138 0.72 12.77 0.54
N SER A 139 -0.52 13.14 0.21
CA SER A 139 -0.83 13.97 -0.95
C SER A 139 -0.35 15.41 -0.78
N GLU A 140 -0.49 16.00 0.41
CA GLU A 140 0.07 17.34 0.70
C GLU A 140 1.58 17.40 0.52
N LYS A 141 2.30 16.37 1.02
CA LYS A 141 3.76 16.29 0.84
C LYS A 141 4.14 16.23 -0.63
N LYS A 142 3.45 15.39 -1.43
CA LYS A 142 3.69 15.29 -2.87
C LYS A 142 3.33 16.57 -3.60
N PHE A 143 2.22 17.20 -3.25
CA PHE A 143 1.80 18.48 -3.83
C PHE A 143 2.84 19.59 -3.59
N LYS A 144 3.36 19.72 -2.36
CA LYS A 144 4.41 20.70 -2.02
C LYS A 144 5.72 20.47 -2.76
N ASN A 145 6.00 19.21 -3.13
CA ASN A 145 7.20 18.82 -3.88
C ASN A 145 6.96 18.81 -5.41
N GLU A 146 5.76 19.20 -5.87
CA GLU A 146 5.36 19.13 -7.28
C GLU A 146 5.53 17.72 -7.89
N ASP A 147 5.40 16.66 -7.05
CA ASP A 147 5.50 15.26 -7.46
C ASP A 147 4.15 14.81 -8.08
N PHE A 148 3.96 15.22 -9.34
CA PHE A 148 2.74 15.00 -10.11
C PHE A 148 2.93 13.94 -11.18
N GLU A 149 1.87 13.20 -11.47
CA GLU A 149 1.86 12.19 -12.51
C GLU A 149 1.60 12.80 -13.89
N ASN A 150 2.22 12.23 -14.90
CA ASN A 150 1.89 12.58 -16.28
C ASN A 150 0.55 11.96 -16.65
N LEU A 151 -0.48 12.77 -16.92
CA LEU A 151 -1.84 12.28 -17.21
C LEU A 151 -1.91 11.32 -18.39
N ILE A 152 -1.03 11.42 -19.38
CA ILE A 152 -1.05 10.58 -20.58
C ILE A 152 -0.51 9.19 -20.26
N TYR A 153 0.66 9.13 -19.61
CA TYR A 153 1.44 7.90 -19.45
C TYR A 153 1.24 7.20 -18.09
N PHE A 154 0.59 7.86 -17.13
CA PHE A 154 0.38 7.27 -15.83
C PHE A 154 -0.52 6.04 -15.89
N GLU A 155 -0.04 4.94 -15.32
CA GLU A 155 -0.74 3.65 -15.23
C GLU A 155 -0.72 3.12 -13.79
N PRO A 156 -1.66 2.19 -13.44
CA PRO A 156 -1.62 1.50 -12.16
C PRO A 156 -0.29 0.77 -11.95
N ASN A 157 0.21 0.75 -10.72
CA ASN A 157 1.39 -0.03 -10.37
C ASN A 157 1.00 -1.52 -10.20
N TYR A 158 1.24 -2.29 -11.24
CA TYR A 158 1.10 -3.75 -11.21
C TYR A 158 2.40 -4.37 -10.71
N VAL A 159 2.45 -4.72 -9.42
CA VAL A 159 3.63 -5.36 -8.80
C VAL A 159 4.00 -6.68 -9.49
N LYS A 160 3.00 -7.33 -10.08
CA LYS A 160 3.16 -8.56 -10.87
C LYS A 160 2.82 -8.31 -12.33
N ASN A 161 3.78 -8.58 -13.22
CA ASN A 161 3.48 -8.62 -14.64
C ASN A 161 2.45 -9.73 -14.95
N PHE A 162 1.49 -9.44 -15.81
CA PHE A 162 0.50 -10.42 -16.24
C PHE A 162 1.19 -11.58 -16.97
N TYR A 163 1.32 -12.71 -16.31
CA TYR A 163 1.56 -13.96 -17.02
C TYR A 163 0.20 -14.48 -17.51
N LEU A 164 -0.03 -14.39 -18.80
CA LEU A 164 -1.08 -15.20 -19.43
C LEU A 164 -0.74 -16.66 -19.13
N SER A 165 -1.51 -17.33 -18.28
CA SER A 165 -1.37 -18.76 -18.08
C SER A 165 -1.60 -19.41 -19.42
N LYS A 166 -0.57 -20.05 -20.00
CA LYS A 166 -0.79 -20.96 -21.14
C LYS A 166 -1.79 -22.00 -20.65
N LYS A 167 -3.00 -21.99 -21.25
CA LYS A 167 -3.94 -23.10 -21.08
C LYS A 167 -3.18 -24.39 -21.41
N LYS A 168 -3.12 -25.29 -20.43
CA LYS A 168 -2.78 -26.70 -20.68
C LYS A 168 -3.95 -27.37 -21.37
#